data_9b94d3a18bbdbc5f4d1e3d3bd723217e
#
_entry.id   9b94d3a18bbdbc5f4d1e3d3bd723217e
#
_cell.length_a   1.000
_cell.length_b   1.000
_cell.length_c   1.000
_cell.angle_alpha   90.00
_cell.angle_beta   90.00
_cell.angle_gamma   90.00
#
_symmetry.space_group_name_H-M   'P 1'
#
loop_
_entity.id
_entity.type
_entity.pdbx_description
1 polymer ?
#
loop_
_entity_poly.entity_id
_entity_poly.type
_entity_poly.pdbx_seq_one_letter_code
_entity_poly.pdbx_strand_id
1 'polypeptide(L)'
;MESILKEDYSILQQVVKFTEYDDVSLDLAIPDSTGGMKLWFETFMQPHLKYGAICYDKAGCWQNKGRVKTLTNSNAIADSGGVGIGAGVITIRLLNGSNLCLDGWTLPSQLKDIFGVNVSSSSLSMYIDVNGDSLPNVVGKDIFIFVWTPDEGLVPAGNNVSKAEVDANCSTSWTGNNAGYYCMKKVKDNGWVIPDNVWKAKVK
;
A
#
# COMPACT_ATOMS: atom_id res chain seq x y z
N MET A 1 10.95 8.61 9.64
CA MET A 1 10.20 7.85 8.63
C MET A 1 10.45 6.34 8.70
N GLU A 2 11.69 5.87 8.64
CA GLU A 2 12.02 4.43 8.64
C GLU A 2 11.47 3.68 9.87
N SER A 3 11.58 4.27 11.06
CA SER A 3 11.01 3.69 12.29
C SER A 3 9.49 3.58 12.24
N ILE A 4 8.81 4.60 11.70
CA ILE A 4 7.35 4.60 11.54
C ILE A 4 6.95 3.53 10.51
N LEU A 5 7.63 3.47 9.37
CA LEU A 5 7.36 2.46 8.35
C LEU A 5 7.50 1.03 8.89
N LYS A 6 8.53 0.79 9.70
CA LYS A 6 8.75 -0.50 10.34
C LYS A 6 7.68 -0.82 11.40
N GLU A 7 7.26 0.19 12.14
CA GLU A 7 6.15 0.08 13.09
C GLU A 7 4.84 -0.26 12.38
N ASP A 8 4.49 0.50 11.33
CA ASP A 8 3.28 0.26 10.54
C ASP A 8 3.26 -1.12 9.92
N TYR A 9 4.39 -1.58 9.37
CA TYR A 9 4.52 -2.94 8.87
C TYR A 9 4.26 -3.98 9.96
N SER A 10 4.80 -3.76 11.15
CA SER A 10 4.60 -4.67 12.29
C SER A 10 3.15 -4.70 12.74
N ILE A 11 2.48 -3.54 12.76
CA ILE A 11 1.05 -3.43 13.06
C ILE A 11 0.24 -4.22 12.01
N LEU A 12 0.49 -3.97 10.73
CA LEU A 12 -0.23 -4.66 9.65
C LEU A 12 0.01 -6.18 9.65
N GLN A 13 1.25 -6.63 9.93
CA GLN A 13 1.53 -8.06 10.07
C GLN A 13 0.73 -8.69 11.21
N GLN A 14 0.57 -8.00 12.33
CA GLN A 14 -0.24 -8.49 13.45
C GLN A 14 -1.72 -8.54 13.07
N VAL A 15 -2.23 -7.48 12.46
CA VAL A 15 -3.63 -7.42 12.00
C VAL A 15 -3.92 -8.57 11.03
N VAL A 16 -3.07 -8.77 10.03
CA VAL A 16 -3.19 -9.87 9.06
C VAL A 16 -3.21 -11.22 9.77
N LYS A 17 -2.28 -11.47 10.69
CA LYS A 17 -2.23 -12.73 11.44
C LYS A 17 -3.46 -12.98 12.31
N PHE A 18 -3.99 -11.93 12.96
CA PHE A 18 -5.21 -12.07 13.75
C PHE A 18 -6.42 -12.35 12.86
N THR A 19 -6.50 -11.66 11.71
CA THR A 19 -7.55 -11.90 10.72
C THR A 19 -7.48 -13.33 10.16
N GLU A 20 -6.28 -13.85 9.89
CA GLU A 20 -6.08 -15.24 9.45
C GLU A 20 -6.44 -16.25 10.56
N TYR A 21 -6.14 -15.94 11.82
CA TYR A 21 -6.45 -16.79 12.96
C TYR A 21 -7.98 -16.92 13.21
N ASP A 22 -8.74 -15.90 12.89
CA ASP A 22 -10.21 -15.90 13.00
C ASP A 22 -10.90 -16.71 11.87
N ASP A 23 -10.18 -17.62 11.22
CA ASP A 23 -10.64 -18.46 10.08
C ASP A 23 -11.11 -17.64 8.86
N VAL A 24 -10.63 -16.41 8.74
CA VAL A 24 -10.88 -15.62 7.54
C VAL A 24 -9.89 -16.04 6.47
N SER A 25 -10.32 -16.98 5.66
CA SER A 25 -9.62 -17.25 4.41
C SER A 25 -9.78 -16.04 3.48
N LEU A 26 -8.67 -15.51 2.93
CA LEU A 26 -8.73 -14.54 1.84
C LEU A 26 -9.48 -15.11 0.62
N ASP A 27 -9.65 -16.43 0.54
CA ASP A 27 -10.50 -17.10 -0.45
C ASP A 27 -11.98 -16.71 -0.33
N LEU A 28 -12.40 -16.11 0.77
CA LEU A 28 -13.71 -15.46 0.90
C LEU A 28 -13.72 -14.10 0.16
N ALA A 29 -13.18 -14.09 -1.03
CA ALA A 29 -13.24 -13.01 -2.01
C ALA A 29 -13.27 -11.62 -1.38
N ILE A 30 -12.10 -11.00 -1.20
CA ILE A 30 -12.05 -9.58 -0.85
C ILE A 30 -12.85 -8.84 -1.92
N PRO A 31 -13.95 -8.16 -1.55
CA PRO A 31 -14.79 -7.50 -2.53
C PRO A 31 -14.07 -6.26 -3.09
N ASP A 32 -14.28 -5.98 -4.37
CA ASP A 32 -13.84 -4.72 -4.97
C ASP A 32 -14.99 -3.71 -5.13
N SER A 33 -15.97 -3.77 -4.26
CA SER A 33 -17.09 -2.83 -4.19
C SER A 33 -17.12 -2.11 -2.85
N THR A 34 -17.54 -0.86 -2.86
CA THR A 34 -17.60 0.00 -1.67
C THR A 34 -18.30 -0.66 -0.48
N GLY A 35 -19.52 -1.14 -0.66
CA GLY A 35 -20.28 -1.74 0.44
C GLY A 35 -19.72 -3.07 0.89
N GLY A 36 -19.24 -3.89 -0.04
CA GLY A 36 -18.63 -5.18 0.25
C GLY A 36 -17.31 -5.03 1.01
N MET A 37 -16.44 -4.14 0.54
CA MET A 37 -15.16 -3.89 1.20
C MET A 37 -15.33 -3.30 2.60
N LYS A 38 -16.30 -2.41 2.79
CA LYS A 38 -16.63 -1.88 4.10
C LYS A 38 -17.05 -2.98 5.07
N LEU A 39 -18.00 -3.83 4.67
CA LEU A 39 -18.48 -4.93 5.51
C LEU A 39 -17.37 -5.91 5.84
N TRP A 40 -16.56 -6.28 4.85
CA TRP A 40 -15.41 -7.16 5.03
C TRP A 40 -14.42 -6.57 6.04
N PHE A 41 -14.04 -5.31 5.87
CA PHE A 41 -13.10 -4.63 6.76
C PHE A 41 -13.62 -4.53 8.19
N GLU A 42 -14.87 -4.08 8.38
CA GLU A 42 -15.50 -3.93 9.69
C GLU A 42 -15.63 -5.28 10.42
N THR A 43 -15.82 -6.35 9.67
CA THR A 43 -15.96 -7.70 10.25
C THR A 43 -14.61 -8.29 10.63
N PHE A 44 -13.61 -8.18 9.77
CA PHE A 44 -12.41 -9.02 9.87
C PHE A 44 -11.14 -8.27 10.25
N MET A 45 -10.97 -7.04 9.83
CA MET A 45 -9.70 -6.33 10.02
C MET A 45 -9.79 -5.23 11.09
N GLN A 46 -10.88 -4.50 11.12
CA GLN A 46 -11.09 -3.39 12.04
C GLN A 46 -10.96 -3.78 13.51
N PRO A 47 -11.46 -4.95 14.00
CA PRO A 47 -11.35 -5.34 15.40
C PRO A 47 -9.90 -5.45 15.90
N HIS A 48 -8.96 -5.66 14.99
CA HIS A 48 -7.54 -5.86 15.29
C HIS A 48 -6.69 -4.61 15.03
N LEU A 49 -7.27 -3.53 14.48
CA LEU A 49 -6.55 -2.32 14.11
C LEU A 49 -6.87 -1.17 15.07
N LYS A 50 -5.83 -0.54 15.62
CA LYS A 50 -5.97 0.71 16.38
C LYS A 50 -5.84 1.90 15.45
N TYR A 51 -6.84 2.77 15.44
CA TYR A 51 -6.91 3.90 14.51
C TYR A 51 -7.48 5.16 15.16
N GLY A 52 -7.21 6.32 14.58
CA GLY A 52 -7.81 7.59 14.94
C GLY A 52 -9.08 7.92 14.15
N ALA A 53 -9.11 7.59 12.86
CA ALA A 53 -10.27 7.82 11.99
C ALA A 53 -10.29 6.82 10.83
N ILE A 54 -11.51 6.53 10.34
CA ILE A 54 -11.74 5.73 9.12
C ILE A 54 -12.61 6.54 8.17
N CYS A 55 -12.28 6.49 6.89
CA CYS A 55 -13.04 7.11 5.81
C CYS A 55 -13.34 6.09 4.72
N TYR A 56 -14.60 5.91 4.40
CA TYR A 56 -15.09 5.05 3.33
C TYR A 56 -15.41 5.88 2.10
N ASP A 57 -14.83 5.56 0.96
CA ASP A 57 -15.08 6.20 -0.35
C ASP A 57 -15.05 7.73 -0.36
N LYS A 58 -14.28 8.34 0.49
CA LYS A 58 -14.12 9.79 0.51
C LYS A 58 -12.76 10.23 0.99
N ALA A 59 -12.30 11.35 0.48
CA ALA A 59 -11.16 12.07 1.03
C ALA A 59 -11.43 12.43 2.50
N GLY A 60 -10.39 12.66 3.27
CA GLY A 60 -10.49 13.05 4.68
C GLY A 60 -9.55 12.29 5.58
N CYS A 61 -9.25 11.04 5.24
CA CYS A 61 -8.22 10.24 5.87
C CYS A 61 -7.03 9.97 4.94
N TRP A 62 -6.98 10.60 3.77
CA TRP A 62 -5.95 10.41 2.76
C TRP A 62 -5.74 11.68 1.93
N GLN A 63 -4.51 12.00 1.58
CA GLN A 63 -4.13 13.01 0.58
C GLN A 63 -4.66 14.44 0.80
N ASN A 64 -4.65 14.94 2.01
CA ASN A 64 -5.19 16.29 2.27
C ASN A 64 -4.34 17.42 1.69
N LYS A 65 -3.08 17.18 1.26
CA LYS A 65 -2.12 18.21 0.83
C LYS A 65 -1.52 18.00 -0.55
N GLY A 66 -2.20 17.31 -1.43
CA GLY A 66 -1.74 17.12 -2.81
C GLY A 66 -1.93 15.71 -3.31
N ARG A 67 -1.74 15.55 -4.61
CA ARG A 67 -1.93 14.25 -5.26
C ARG A 67 -0.76 13.33 -5.03
N VAL A 68 -1.03 12.04 -4.94
CA VAL A 68 0.02 11.02 -4.90
C VAL A 68 0.69 10.90 -6.26
N LYS A 69 2.01 11.02 -6.24
CA LYS A 69 2.86 10.91 -7.42
C LYS A 69 3.75 9.67 -7.36
N THR A 70 4.18 9.23 -8.51
CA THR A 70 5.27 8.27 -8.66
C THR A 70 6.62 8.98 -8.63
N LEU A 71 7.73 8.25 -8.58
CA LEU A 71 9.08 8.83 -8.68
C LEU A 71 9.34 9.55 -10.01
N THR A 72 8.55 9.28 -11.03
CA THR A 72 8.61 9.95 -12.35
C THR A 72 7.54 11.03 -12.53
N ASN A 73 6.91 11.49 -11.43
CA ASN A 73 5.88 12.51 -11.39
C ASN A 73 4.57 12.17 -12.14
N SER A 74 4.37 10.92 -12.51
CA SER A 74 3.07 10.46 -12.99
C SER A 74 2.08 10.38 -11.82
N ASN A 75 0.78 10.41 -12.08
CA ASN A 75 -0.20 10.13 -11.03
C ASN A 75 -0.08 8.65 -10.63
N ALA A 76 0.05 8.40 -9.35
CA ALA A 76 0.00 7.04 -8.84
C ALA A 76 -1.44 6.49 -8.86
N ILE A 77 -1.58 5.17 -8.85
CA ILE A 77 -2.90 4.54 -8.82
C ILE A 77 -3.69 4.96 -7.58
N ALA A 78 -3.00 5.21 -6.47
CA ALA A 78 -3.56 5.73 -5.23
C ALA A 78 -4.12 7.16 -5.32
N ASP A 79 -4.09 7.80 -6.49
CA ASP A 79 -4.66 9.12 -6.74
C ASP A 79 -5.82 9.09 -7.74
N SER A 80 -6.26 7.93 -8.19
CA SER A 80 -7.33 7.84 -9.16
C SER A 80 -8.66 8.32 -8.55
N GLY A 81 -9.28 9.31 -9.20
CA GLY A 81 -10.62 9.78 -8.87
C GLY A 81 -10.72 10.89 -7.82
N GLY A 82 -9.62 11.40 -7.27
CA GLY A 82 -9.64 12.52 -6.29
C GLY A 82 -10.19 12.16 -4.91
N VAL A 83 -10.45 10.89 -4.67
CA VAL A 83 -10.95 10.35 -3.39
C VAL A 83 -9.99 9.29 -2.85
N GLY A 84 -8.83 9.16 -3.45
CA GLY A 84 -7.96 8.03 -3.30
C GLY A 84 -8.20 7.08 -4.47
N ILE A 85 -8.60 5.90 -4.27
CA ILE A 85 -8.50 4.79 -5.20
C ILE A 85 -9.91 4.25 -5.46
N GLY A 86 -10.54 4.46 -6.55
CA GLY A 86 -11.74 3.78 -7.04
C GLY A 86 -12.80 3.31 -6.03
N ALA A 87 -13.69 2.45 -6.45
CA ALA A 87 -14.66 1.80 -5.58
C ALA A 87 -13.99 0.73 -4.68
N GLY A 88 -14.47 0.56 -3.46
CA GLY A 88 -13.95 -0.46 -2.55
C GLY A 88 -12.71 -0.05 -1.75
N VAL A 89 -12.43 1.24 -1.68
CA VAL A 89 -11.28 1.78 -0.93
C VAL A 89 -11.66 2.19 0.48
N ILE A 90 -10.78 1.88 1.41
CA ILE A 90 -10.86 2.34 2.79
C ILE A 90 -9.59 3.10 3.12
N THR A 91 -9.73 4.30 3.66
CA THR A 91 -8.61 5.08 4.15
C THR A 91 -8.69 5.27 5.65
N ILE A 92 -7.55 5.20 6.32
CA ILE A 92 -7.47 5.11 7.77
C ILE A 92 -6.34 6.01 8.24
N ARG A 93 -6.60 6.80 9.28
CA ARG A 93 -5.55 7.48 10.04
C ARG A 93 -5.14 6.61 11.21
N LEU A 94 -3.89 6.23 11.24
CA LEU A 94 -3.33 5.48 12.36
C LEU A 94 -2.99 6.41 13.53
N LEU A 95 -2.85 5.84 14.73
CA LEU A 95 -2.59 6.63 15.93
C LEU A 95 -1.18 7.24 15.97
N ASN A 96 -0.24 6.68 15.23
CA ASN A 96 1.12 7.20 15.11
C ASN A 96 1.27 8.34 14.08
N GLY A 97 0.16 8.74 13.43
CA GLY A 97 0.11 9.85 12.48
C GLY A 97 0.30 9.45 11.02
N SER A 98 0.58 8.19 10.72
CA SER A 98 0.60 7.70 9.34
C SER A 98 -0.83 7.49 8.80
N ASN A 99 -0.97 7.48 7.49
CA ASN A 99 -2.22 7.15 6.82
C ASN A 99 -2.10 5.81 6.10
N LEU A 100 -3.16 5.00 6.18
CA LEU A 100 -3.27 3.72 5.50
C LEU A 100 -4.40 3.79 4.48
N CYS A 101 -4.16 3.27 3.28
CA CYS A 101 -5.18 3.09 2.27
C CYS A 101 -5.23 1.61 1.87
N LEU A 102 -6.41 1.03 1.93
CA LEU A 102 -6.71 -0.36 1.59
C LEU A 102 -7.52 -0.41 0.31
N ASP A 103 -7.17 -1.30 -0.61
CA ASP A 103 -7.85 -1.47 -1.89
C ASP A 103 -7.93 -2.95 -2.25
N GLY A 104 -9.15 -3.45 -2.45
CA GLY A 104 -9.44 -4.84 -2.78
C GLY A 104 -9.24 -5.10 -4.27
N TRP A 105 -8.65 -6.25 -4.61
CA TRP A 105 -8.36 -6.66 -5.98
C TRP A 105 -8.89 -8.06 -6.26
N THR A 106 -9.70 -8.18 -7.29
CA THR A 106 -10.31 -9.47 -7.71
C THR A 106 -9.61 -10.13 -8.89
N LEU A 107 -8.70 -9.41 -9.57
CA LEU A 107 -7.99 -9.90 -10.75
C LEU A 107 -6.50 -10.14 -10.48
N PRO A 108 -6.06 -11.39 -10.30
CA PRO A 108 -4.66 -11.73 -10.00
C PRO A 108 -3.63 -11.18 -10.99
N SER A 109 -3.96 -11.15 -12.29
CA SER A 109 -3.06 -10.62 -13.33
C SER A 109 -2.70 -9.16 -13.11
N GLN A 110 -3.64 -8.33 -12.66
CA GLN A 110 -3.40 -6.92 -12.39
C GLN A 110 -2.40 -6.72 -11.24
N LEU A 111 -2.48 -7.57 -10.20
CA LEU A 111 -1.54 -7.52 -9.08
C LEU A 111 -0.11 -7.83 -9.51
N LYS A 112 0.06 -8.81 -10.39
CA LYS A 112 1.36 -9.12 -10.97
C LYS A 112 1.91 -7.95 -11.79
N ASP A 113 1.11 -7.40 -12.69
CA ASP A 113 1.53 -6.36 -13.62
C ASP A 113 1.80 -5.01 -12.92
N ILE A 114 1.00 -4.68 -11.90
CA ILE A 114 1.09 -3.40 -11.19
C ILE A 114 2.07 -3.47 -10.03
N PHE A 115 1.95 -4.52 -9.20
CA PHE A 115 2.67 -4.62 -7.93
C PHE A 115 3.82 -5.61 -7.93
N GLY A 116 4.03 -6.38 -9.00
CA GLY A 116 5.10 -7.38 -9.05
C GLY A 116 4.95 -8.49 -8.00
N VAL A 117 3.71 -8.88 -7.70
CA VAL A 117 3.37 -9.93 -6.72
C VAL A 117 2.54 -11.00 -7.40
N ASN A 118 2.94 -12.26 -7.27
CA ASN A 118 2.18 -13.40 -7.77
C ASN A 118 1.09 -13.75 -6.76
N VAL A 119 -0.15 -13.88 -7.24
CA VAL A 119 -1.29 -14.25 -6.41
C VAL A 119 -2.16 -15.25 -7.15
N SER A 120 -2.84 -16.11 -6.43
CA SER A 120 -3.75 -17.13 -6.96
C SER A 120 -5.22 -16.68 -6.94
N SER A 121 -5.56 -15.71 -6.08
CA SER A 121 -6.94 -15.26 -5.87
C SER A 121 -7.02 -13.78 -5.52
N SER A 122 -8.17 -13.34 -5.01
CA SER A 122 -8.37 -11.98 -4.49
C SER A 122 -7.32 -11.60 -3.46
N SER A 123 -6.90 -10.35 -3.48
CA SER A 123 -5.84 -9.82 -2.62
C SER A 123 -6.12 -8.37 -2.22
N LEU A 124 -5.41 -7.89 -1.22
CA LEU A 124 -5.56 -6.53 -0.70
C LEU A 124 -4.25 -5.75 -0.88
N SER A 125 -4.27 -4.67 -1.66
CA SER A 125 -3.15 -3.73 -1.64
C SER A 125 -3.31 -2.73 -0.50
N MET A 126 -2.19 -2.40 0.13
CA MET A 126 -2.09 -1.51 1.28
C MET A 126 -1.04 -0.45 0.99
N TYR A 127 -1.45 0.81 0.97
CA TYR A 127 -0.57 1.94 0.81
C TYR A 127 -0.39 2.61 2.17
N ILE A 128 0.85 2.75 2.62
CA ILE A 128 1.19 3.43 3.86
C ILE A 128 1.86 4.75 3.52
N ASP A 129 1.24 5.85 3.94
CA ASP A 129 1.83 7.18 3.93
C ASP A 129 2.40 7.47 5.32
N VAL A 130 3.71 7.36 5.46
CA VAL A 130 4.40 7.40 6.76
C VAL A 130 4.49 8.79 7.37
N ASN A 131 4.22 9.84 6.62
CA ASN A 131 4.19 11.21 7.11
C ASN A 131 2.78 11.83 7.13
N GLY A 132 1.75 11.02 6.85
CA GLY A 132 0.36 11.37 6.91
C GLY A 132 -0.02 12.48 5.94
N ASP A 133 -0.54 13.60 6.48
CA ASP A 133 -0.98 14.73 5.64
C ASP A 133 0.17 15.64 5.14
N SER A 134 1.42 15.27 5.38
CA SER A 134 2.56 16.08 4.97
C SER A 134 3.02 15.73 3.55
N LEU A 135 3.58 16.72 2.85
CA LEU A 135 4.19 16.48 1.54
C LEU A 135 5.55 15.76 1.71
N PRO A 136 5.98 14.99 0.71
CA PRO A 136 5.71 15.15 -0.74
C PRO A 136 4.62 14.25 -1.35
N ASN A 137 4.02 13.28 -0.67
CA ASN A 137 3.07 12.29 -1.21
C ASN A 137 3.58 11.57 -2.47
N VAL A 138 4.72 10.92 -2.35
CA VAL A 138 5.40 10.24 -3.46
C VAL A 138 5.64 8.78 -3.13
N VAL A 139 5.10 7.89 -3.97
CA VAL A 139 5.35 6.45 -3.83
C VAL A 139 6.85 6.16 -3.96
N GLY A 140 7.38 5.47 -2.96
CA GLY A 140 8.79 5.16 -2.82
C GLY A 140 9.59 6.17 -1.99
N LYS A 141 9.02 7.31 -1.60
CA LYS A 141 9.63 8.26 -0.66
C LYS A 141 8.98 8.24 0.71
N ASP A 142 7.72 8.54 0.77
CA ASP A 142 6.89 8.58 1.97
C ASP A 142 5.67 7.66 1.89
N ILE A 143 5.32 7.20 0.69
CA ILE A 143 4.26 6.21 0.48
C ILE A 143 4.87 4.89 0.04
N PHE A 144 4.54 3.82 0.77
CA PHE A 144 5.05 2.47 0.54
C PHE A 144 3.91 1.48 0.37
N ILE A 145 4.13 0.46 -0.47
CA ILE A 145 3.07 -0.46 -0.88
C ILE A 145 3.37 -1.87 -0.41
N PHE A 146 2.38 -2.47 0.25
CA PHE A 146 2.31 -3.88 0.57
C PHE A 146 1.13 -4.52 -0.13
N VAL A 147 1.20 -5.83 -0.29
CA VAL A 147 0.09 -6.66 -0.77
C VAL A 147 -0.12 -7.78 0.22
N TRP A 148 -1.35 -7.95 0.68
CA TRP A 148 -1.72 -9.13 1.45
C TRP A 148 -2.33 -10.16 0.50
N THR A 149 -1.70 -11.32 0.44
CA THR A 149 -2.05 -12.43 -0.45
C THR A 149 -2.39 -13.67 0.35
N PRO A 150 -3.28 -14.55 -0.17
CA PRO A 150 -3.54 -15.84 0.47
C PRO A 150 -2.32 -16.74 0.53
N ASP A 151 -1.42 -16.62 -0.46
CA ASP A 151 -0.30 -17.56 -0.63
C ASP A 151 0.91 -17.21 0.25
N GLU A 152 1.21 -15.93 0.40
CA GLU A 152 2.46 -15.44 1.02
C GLU A 152 2.22 -14.53 2.23
N GLY A 153 0.96 -14.25 2.59
CA GLY A 153 0.62 -13.27 3.64
C GLY A 153 0.94 -11.84 3.22
N LEU A 154 1.41 -11.01 4.14
CA LEU A 154 1.76 -9.61 3.86
C LEU A 154 3.17 -9.49 3.28
N VAL A 155 3.25 -9.18 2.01
CA VAL A 155 4.51 -9.00 1.27
C VAL A 155 4.66 -7.58 0.71
N PRO A 156 5.88 -7.06 0.51
CA PRO A 156 6.07 -5.79 -0.18
C PRO A 156 5.74 -5.91 -1.67
N ALA A 157 5.27 -4.85 -2.29
CA ALA A 157 5.23 -4.78 -3.75
C ALA A 157 6.64 -5.01 -4.32
N GLY A 158 6.73 -5.75 -5.43
CA GLY A 158 8.00 -6.23 -6.01
C GLY A 158 8.52 -7.54 -5.41
N ASN A 159 7.73 -8.24 -4.57
CA ASN A 159 8.20 -9.46 -3.89
C ASN A 159 8.62 -10.58 -4.84
N ASN A 160 7.96 -10.70 -5.99
CA ASN A 160 8.18 -11.80 -6.94
C ASN A 160 8.87 -11.36 -8.24
N VAL A 161 9.55 -10.23 -8.22
CA VAL A 161 10.38 -9.77 -9.35
C VAL A 161 11.87 -9.83 -9.00
N SER A 162 12.73 -9.74 -10.00
CA SER A 162 14.17 -9.78 -9.79
C SER A 162 14.67 -8.55 -9.04
N LYS A 163 15.81 -8.70 -8.33
CA LYS A 163 16.48 -7.57 -7.66
C LYS A 163 16.78 -6.43 -8.65
N ALA A 164 17.19 -6.77 -9.88
CA ALA A 164 17.48 -5.77 -10.90
C ALA A 164 16.23 -4.95 -11.28
N GLU A 165 15.08 -5.59 -11.34
CA GLU A 165 13.81 -4.93 -11.62
C GLU A 165 13.34 -4.08 -10.42
N VAL A 166 13.50 -4.57 -9.20
CA VAL A 166 13.26 -3.76 -7.99
C VAL A 166 14.11 -2.50 -8.00
N ASP A 167 15.40 -2.62 -8.30
CA ASP A 167 16.34 -1.49 -8.34
C ASP A 167 15.98 -0.50 -9.47
N ALA A 168 15.57 -0.99 -10.63
CA ALA A 168 15.14 -0.17 -11.75
C ALA A 168 13.83 0.57 -11.48
N ASN A 169 12.81 -0.13 -10.94
CA ASN A 169 11.53 0.47 -10.61
C ASN A 169 11.64 1.52 -9.49
N CYS A 170 12.47 1.23 -8.48
CA CYS A 170 12.74 2.17 -7.39
C CYS A 170 13.77 3.24 -7.81
N SER A 171 13.50 3.91 -8.92
CA SER A 171 14.33 4.99 -9.45
C SER A 171 13.51 6.00 -10.26
N THR A 172 14.07 7.21 -10.46
CA THR A 172 13.47 8.27 -11.31
C THR A 172 13.69 8.05 -12.81
N SER A 173 14.38 6.99 -13.19
CA SER A 173 14.62 6.62 -14.60
C SER A 173 13.70 5.52 -15.11
N TRP A 174 12.82 4.99 -14.28
CA TRP A 174 11.82 4.01 -14.67
C TRP A 174 10.87 4.57 -15.73
N THR A 175 10.57 3.78 -16.77
CA THR A 175 9.73 4.23 -17.89
C THR A 175 8.26 3.82 -17.76
N GLY A 176 7.93 2.94 -16.81
CA GLY A 176 6.55 2.53 -16.51
C GLY A 176 5.81 3.54 -15.62
N ASN A 177 4.50 3.41 -15.57
CA ASN A 177 3.62 4.30 -14.79
C ASN A 177 3.65 4.02 -13.28
N ASN A 178 4.33 2.95 -12.85
CA ASN A 178 4.42 2.49 -11.46
C ASN A 178 5.80 2.74 -10.83
N ALA A 179 6.50 3.78 -11.22
CA ALA A 179 7.82 4.14 -10.66
C ALA A 179 7.74 4.32 -9.15
N GLY A 180 8.58 3.60 -8.42
CA GLY A 180 8.63 3.65 -6.95
C GLY A 180 7.77 2.60 -6.25
N TYR A 181 6.92 1.86 -6.94
CA TYR A 181 6.04 0.86 -6.31
C TYR A 181 6.82 -0.24 -5.60
N TYR A 182 7.98 -0.64 -6.14
CA TYR A 182 8.81 -1.68 -5.55
C TYR A 182 9.84 -1.15 -4.52
N CYS A 183 9.78 0.14 -4.19
CA CYS A 183 10.70 0.72 -3.20
C CYS A 183 10.52 0.10 -1.81
N MET A 184 9.32 -0.36 -1.46
CA MET A 184 9.13 -1.07 -0.20
C MET A 184 9.97 -2.34 -0.11
N LYS A 185 10.03 -3.13 -1.19
CA LYS A 185 10.90 -4.31 -1.28
C LYS A 185 12.36 -3.93 -1.10
N LYS A 186 12.81 -2.88 -1.79
CA LYS A 186 14.17 -2.36 -1.67
C LYS A 186 14.52 -1.91 -0.26
N VAL A 187 13.63 -1.17 0.40
CA VAL A 187 13.81 -0.72 1.80
C VAL A 187 13.90 -1.91 2.75
N LYS A 188 13.01 -2.89 2.61
CA LYS A 188 12.99 -4.09 3.44
C LYS A 188 14.28 -4.91 3.27
N ASP A 189 14.72 -5.13 2.03
CA ASP A 189 15.94 -5.86 1.71
C ASP A 189 17.21 -5.12 2.17
N ASN A 190 17.14 -3.79 2.26
CA ASN A 190 18.23 -2.94 2.76
C ASN A 190 18.15 -2.71 4.29
N GLY A 191 17.53 -3.62 5.03
CA GLY A 191 17.46 -3.55 6.48
C GLY A 191 16.61 -2.41 7.03
N TRP A 192 15.57 -2.00 6.32
CA TRP A 192 14.65 -0.90 6.64
C TRP A 192 15.27 0.51 6.51
N VAL A 193 16.27 0.64 5.68
CA VAL A 193 16.89 1.93 5.36
C VAL A 193 16.44 2.39 3.98
N ILE A 194 15.88 3.59 3.91
CA ILE A 194 15.48 4.23 2.64
C ILE A 194 16.75 4.70 1.94
N PRO A 195 17.06 4.22 0.72
CA PRO A 195 18.28 4.61 0.03
C PRO A 195 18.32 6.11 -0.26
N ASP A 196 19.45 6.75 0.02
CA ASP A 196 19.67 8.19 -0.19
C ASP A 196 19.36 8.66 -1.63
N ASN A 197 19.69 7.83 -2.61
CA ASN A 197 19.43 8.15 -4.02
C ASN A 197 17.94 8.17 -4.36
N VAL A 198 17.10 7.49 -3.58
CA VAL A 198 15.64 7.54 -3.71
C VAL A 198 15.09 8.74 -2.94
N TRP A 199 15.50 8.87 -1.67
CA TRP A 199 15.03 9.96 -0.80
C TRP A 199 15.38 11.34 -1.35
N LYS A 200 16.63 11.54 -1.79
CA LYS A 200 17.13 12.80 -2.33
C LYS A 200 16.75 13.03 -3.81
N ALA A 201 16.20 12.01 -4.49
CA ALA A 201 15.81 12.15 -5.88
C ALA A 201 14.80 13.30 -6.06
N LYS A 202 15.07 14.18 -7.01
CA LYS A 202 14.07 15.18 -7.41
C LYS A 202 13.02 14.48 -8.27
N VAL A 203 11.78 14.52 -7.84
CA VAL A 203 10.64 14.13 -8.65
C VAL A 203 10.52 15.18 -9.76
N LYS A 204 10.56 14.73 -11.00
CA LYS A 204 10.60 15.61 -12.19
C LYS A 204 9.28 16.32 -12.40
#